data_5637399510a193acdbb862369291bb90
#
_entry.id   5637399510a193acdbb862369291bb90
#
_cell.length_a   1.000
_cell.length_b   1.000
_cell.length_c   1.000
_cell.angle_alpha   90.00
_cell.angle_beta   90.00
_cell.angle_gamma   90.00
#
_symmetry.space_group_name_H-M   'P 1'
#
loop_
_entity.id
_entity.type
_entity.pdbx_description
1 polymer ?
#
loop_
_entity_poly.entity_id
_entity_poly.type
_entity_poly.pdbx_seq_one_letter_code
_entity_poly.pdbx_strand_id
1 'polypeptide(L)'
;MAKHVLITGASRGIGAATARVFAAEGWNVALNYCRSRDQALALAAELSAGGVEAVALEGDVSDPDQANALVEAAASMGPLDALVCCAGIALPQQLLTDTTDWQWRRVMGVDLDGVFYTMRAVCPHMVRRQQGSIVTVSSMWGVTGGSCV
;
A
#
# COMPACT_ATOMS: atom_id res chain seq x y z
N MET A 1 -11.65 -9.56 -18.91
CA MET A 1 -10.84 -10.09 -17.80
C MET A 1 -10.97 -9.15 -16.62
N ALA A 2 -11.01 -9.67 -15.39
CA ALA A 2 -11.02 -8.83 -14.20
C ALA A 2 -9.72 -8.03 -14.11
N LYS A 3 -9.81 -6.78 -13.65
CA LYS A 3 -8.64 -5.93 -13.40
C LYS A 3 -8.08 -6.24 -12.01
N HIS A 4 -6.79 -5.95 -11.80
CA HIS A 4 -6.10 -6.24 -10.55
C HIS A 4 -5.47 -4.97 -9.97
N VAL A 5 -5.65 -4.78 -8.67
CA VAL A 5 -5.04 -3.68 -7.92
C VAL A 5 -4.22 -4.21 -6.75
N LEU A 6 -3.02 -3.65 -6.56
CA LEU A 6 -2.25 -3.78 -5.33
C LEU A 6 -2.44 -2.52 -4.49
N ILE A 7 -2.81 -2.69 -3.21
CA ILE A 7 -2.98 -1.59 -2.27
C ILE A 7 -2.05 -1.81 -1.08
N THR A 8 -1.08 -0.94 -0.87
CA THR A 8 -0.21 -1.01 0.30
C THR A 8 -0.89 -0.41 1.53
N GLY A 9 -0.61 -0.96 2.71
CA GLY A 9 -1.24 -0.51 3.95
C GLY A 9 -2.76 -0.72 3.99
N ALA A 10 -3.26 -1.80 3.38
CA ALA A 10 -4.67 -2.03 3.12
C ALA A 10 -5.45 -2.63 4.31
N SER A 11 -4.80 -2.95 5.43
CA SER A 11 -5.46 -3.63 6.56
C SER A 11 -6.50 -2.77 7.29
N ARG A 12 -6.42 -1.44 7.17
CA ARG A 12 -7.32 -0.49 7.87
C ARG A 12 -7.38 0.88 7.17
N GLY A 13 -8.25 1.75 7.69
CA GLY A 13 -8.31 3.16 7.28
C GLY A 13 -8.58 3.35 5.79
N ILE A 14 -7.84 4.28 5.18
CA ILE A 14 -7.99 4.66 3.76
C ILE A 14 -7.73 3.46 2.84
N GLY A 15 -6.67 2.68 3.10
CA GLY A 15 -6.34 1.51 2.29
C GLY A 15 -7.46 0.47 2.26
N ALA A 16 -8.06 0.16 3.43
CA ALA A 16 -9.18 -0.77 3.51
C ALA A 16 -10.46 -0.24 2.83
N ALA A 17 -10.75 1.05 2.99
CA ALA A 17 -11.87 1.69 2.30
C ALA A 17 -11.67 1.67 0.78
N THR A 18 -10.47 1.97 0.31
CA THR A 18 -10.08 1.90 -1.10
C THR A 18 -10.27 0.47 -1.65
N ALA A 19 -9.84 -0.54 -0.89
CA ALA A 19 -10.00 -1.95 -1.29
C ALA A 19 -11.46 -2.33 -1.51
N ARG A 20 -12.37 -1.89 -0.62
CA ARG A 20 -13.81 -2.12 -0.76
C ARG A 20 -14.38 -1.47 -2.02
N VAL A 21 -13.94 -0.26 -2.34
CA VAL A 21 -14.40 0.44 -3.55
C VAL A 21 -13.94 -0.31 -4.81
N PHE A 22 -12.66 -0.72 -4.88
CA PHE A 22 -12.18 -1.50 -6.02
C PHE A 22 -12.90 -2.83 -6.17
N ALA A 23 -13.14 -3.54 -5.06
CA ALA A 23 -13.89 -4.81 -5.08
C ALA A 23 -15.34 -4.62 -5.53
N ALA A 24 -16.02 -3.55 -5.10
CA ALA A 24 -17.38 -3.23 -5.54
C ALA A 24 -17.47 -2.94 -7.05
N GLU A 25 -16.39 -2.45 -7.65
CA GLU A 25 -16.24 -2.26 -9.10
C GLU A 25 -15.75 -3.54 -9.84
N GLY A 26 -15.70 -4.68 -9.15
CA GLY A 26 -15.36 -5.98 -9.73
C GLY A 26 -13.86 -6.20 -9.97
N TRP A 27 -12.98 -5.44 -9.28
CA TRP A 27 -11.54 -5.65 -9.35
C TRP A 27 -11.09 -6.72 -8.36
N ASN A 28 -10.13 -7.52 -8.76
CA ASN A 28 -9.38 -8.38 -7.86
C ASN A 28 -8.37 -7.55 -7.06
N VAL A 29 -8.21 -7.85 -5.77
CA VAL A 29 -7.50 -6.96 -4.83
C VAL A 29 -6.41 -7.71 -4.06
N ALA A 30 -5.17 -7.26 -4.22
CA ALA A 30 -4.06 -7.63 -3.36
C ALA A 30 -3.92 -6.61 -2.22
N LEU A 31 -4.10 -7.07 -0.98
CA LEU A 31 -4.11 -6.28 0.24
C LEU A 31 -2.77 -6.42 0.97
N ASN A 32 -1.89 -5.45 0.89
CA ASN A 32 -0.67 -5.50 1.67
C ASN A 32 -0.89 -5.07 3.12
N TYR A 33 -0.26 -5.79 4.03
CA TYR A 33 -0.13 -5.45 5.44
C TYR A 33 1.29 -5.71 5.94
N CYS A 34 1.69 -5.03 7.02
CA CYS A 34 2.97 -5.28 7.69
C CYS A 34 2.75 -5.94 9.07
N ARG A 35 1.80 -5.46 9.88
CA ARG A 35 1.59 -5.92 11.26
C ARG A 35 0.17 -6.42 11.54
N SER A 36 -0.80 -5.90 10.86
CA SER A 36 -2.23 -6.12 11.15
C SER A 36 -2.79 -7.28 10.34
N ARG A 37 -2.23 -8.49 10.57
CA ARG A 37 -2.56 -9.71 9.83
C ARG A 37 -4.05 -10.05 9.89
N ASP A 38 -4.60 -10.12 11.09
CA ASP A 38 -6.00 -10.56 11.26
C ASP A 38 -6.99 -9.64 10.57
N GLN A 39 -6.73 -8.32 10.61
CA GLN A 39 -7.56 -7.34 9.91
C GLN A 39 -7.45 -7.49 8.40
N ALA A 40 -6.25 -7.72 7.87
CA ALA A 40 -6.04 -7.93 6.44
C ALA A 40 -6.70 -9.22 5.95
N LEU A 41 -6.58 -10.32 6.69
CA LEU A 41 -7.24 -11.60 6.37
C LEU A 41 -8.76 -11.49 6.44
N ALA A 42 -9.30 -10.83 7.45
CA ALA A 42 -10.73 -10.60 7.58
C ALA A 42 -11.28 -9.77 6.39
N LEU A 43 -10.55 -8.72 5.99
CA LEU A 43 -10.93 -7.91 4.83
C LEU A 43 -10.85 -8.73 3.54
N ALA A 44 -9.79 -9.52 3.33
CA ALA A 44 -9.68 -10.39 2.15
C ALA A 44 -10.86 -11.37 2.05
N ALA A 45 -11.24 -11.99 3.18
CA ALA A 45 -12.40 -12.88 3.24
C ALA A 45 -13.73 -12.15 2.95
N GLU A 46 -13.89 -10.93 3.50
CA GLU A 46 -15.05 -10.07 3.23
C GLU A 46 -15.18 -9.79 1.72
N LEU A 47 -14.09 -9.35 1.07
CA LEU A 47 -14.11 -9.00 -0.35
C LEU A 47 -14.32 -10.23 -1.24
N SER A 48 -13.71 -11.36 -0.89
CA SER A 48 -13.89 -12.62 -1.63
C SER A 48 -15.31 -13.14 -1.54
N ALA A 49 -15.98 -12.97 -0.41
CA ALA A 49 -17.42 -13.29 -0.28
C ALA A 49 -18.29 -12.40 -1.18
N GLY A 50 -17.81 -11.21 -1.54
CA GLY A 50 -18.43 -10.30 -2.50
C GLY A 50 -18.25 -10.68 -3.97
N GLY A 51 -17.49 -11.74 -4.28
CA GLY A 51 -17.36 -12.31 -5.63
C GLY A 51 -16.12 -11.91 -6.41
N VAL A 52 -15.16 -11.21 -5.79
CA VAL A 52 -13.85 -10.92 -6.40
C VAL A 52 -12.76 -11.79 -5.76
N GLU A 53 -11.63 -11.95 -6.44
CA GLU A 53 -10.46 -12.54 -5.82
C GLU A 53 -9.76 -11.48 -4.94
N ALA A 54 -9.59 -11.78 -3.65
CA ALA A 54 -8.88 -10.90 -2.74
C ALA A 54 -7.90 -11.70 -1.88
N VAL A 55 -6.64 -11.22 -1.81
CA VAL A 55 -5.57 -11.87 -1.03
C VAL A 55 -4.91 -10.88 -0.10
N ALA A 56 -4.56 -11.33 1.09
CA ALA A 56 -3.75 -10.57 2.03
C ALA A 56 -2.28 -10.98 1.91
N LEU A 57 -1.40 -10.00 1.66
CA LEU A 57 0.02 -10.19 1.43
C LEU A 57 0.83 -9.45 2.51
N GLU A 58 1.66 -10.19 3.25
CA GLU A 58 2.57 -9.62 4.24
C GLU A 58 3.77 -8.98 3.56
N GLY A 59 4.21 -7.81 4.06
CA GLY A 59 5.44 -7.18 3.61
C GLY A 59 5.61 -5.79 4.23
N ASP A 60 6.83 -5.50 4.68
CA ASP A 60 7.24 -4.15 5.08
C ASP A 60 7.75 -3.41 3.84
N VAL A 61 6.98 -2.41 3.39
CA VAL A 61 7.32 -1.63 2.19
C VAL A 61 8.63 -0.84 2.33
N SER A 62 9.09 -0.58 3.57
CA SER A 62 10.38 0.08 3.83
C SER A 62 11.59 -0.79 3.54
N ASP A 63 11.38 -2.08 3.31
CA ASP A 63 12.40 -3.04 2.89
C ASP A 63 12.27 -3.29 1.38
N PRO A 64 13.30 -2.98 0.58
CA PRO A 64 13.23 -3.10 -0.88
C PRO A 64 13.00 -4.54 -1.37
N ASP A 65 13.52 -5.54 -0.66
CA ASP A 65 13.36 -6.94 -1.06
C ASP A 65 11.92 -7.41 -0.78
N GLN A 66 11.35 -7.01 0.36
CA GLN A 66 9.97 -7.29 0.69
C GLN A 66 8.99 -6.54 -0.23
N ALA A 67 9.30 -5.29 -0.60
CA ALA A 67 8.51 -4.54 -1.58
C ALA A 67 8.50 -5.21 -2.95
N ASN A 68 9.66 -5.72 -3.42
CA ASN A 68 9.74 -6.49 -4.66
C ASN A 68 8.94 -7.80 -4.56
N ALA A 69 9.12 -8.58 -3.49
CA ALA A 69 8.39 -9.84 -3.29
C ALA A 69 6.88 -9.63 -3.22
N LEU A 70 6.44 -8.54 -2.58
CA LEU A 70 5.04 -8.13 -2.50
C LEU A 70 4.44 -7.89 -3.89
N VAL A 71 5.14 -7.15 -4.75
CA VAL A 71 4.68 -6.86 -6.12
C VAL A 71 4.61 -8.13 -6.96
N GLU A 72 5.62 -9.00 -6.87
CA GLU A 72 5.63 -10.28 -7.60
C GLU A 72 4.49 -11.21 -7.12
N ALA A 73 4.24 -11.26 -5.81
CA ALA A 73 3.12 -12.03 -5.26
C ALA A 73 1.77 -11.49 -5.75
N ALA A 74 1.59 -10.17 -5.77
CA ALA A 74 0.38 -9.55 -6.30
C ALA A 74 0.22 -9.79 -7.82
N ALA A 75 1.31 -9.74 -8.58
CA ALA A 75 1.32 -9.99 -10.02
C ALA A 75 1.02 -11.46 -10.38
N SER A 76 1.21 -12.39 -9.45
CA SER A 76 0.85 -13.80 -9.65
C SER A 76 -0.66 -14.05 -9.71
N MET A 77 -1.48 -13.15 -9.17
CA MET A 77 -2.95 -13.18 -9.31
C MET A 77 -3.40 -12.81 -10.73
N GLY A 78 -2.61 -12.00 -11.39
CA GLY A 78 -2.89 -11.46 -12.72
C GLY A 78 -2.15 -10.15 -12.97
N PRO A 79 -2.29 -9.60 -14.19
CA PRO A 79 -1.58 -8.38 -14.55
C PRO A 79 -2.07 -7.19 -13.72
N LEU A 80 -1.16 -6.53 -13.01
CA LEU A 80 -1.49 -5.37 -12.17
C LEU A 80 -1.87 -4.16 -13.04
N ASP A 81 -3.12 -3.73 -12.94
CA ASP A 81 -3.66 -2.56 -13.65
C ASP A 81 -3.56 -1.28 -12.81
N ALA A 82 -3.51 -1.44 -11.48
CA ALA A 82 -3.33 -0.32 -10.57
C ALA A 82 -2.45 -0.66 -9.36
N LEU A 83 -1.74 0.35 -8.88
CA LEU A 83 -1.06 0.38 -7.59
C LEU A 83 -1.58 1.55 -6.79
N VAL A 84 -1.98 1.33 -5.53
CA VAL A 84 -2.35 2.41 -4.61
C VAL A 84 -1.42 2.34 -3.39
N CYS A 85 -0.57 3.36 -3.23
CA CYS A 85 0.34 3.48 -2.10
C CYS A 85 -0.37 4.19 -0.95
N CYS A 86 -0.89 3.40 0.01
CA CYS A 86 -1.55 3.88 1.23
C CYS A 86 -0.76 3.53 2.51
N ALA A 87 0.31 2.74 2.41
CA ALA A 87 1.14 2.44 3.57
C ALA A 87 1.77 3.74 4.08
N GLY A 88 1.63 3.98 5.36
CA GLY A 88 2.20 5.13 6.03
C GLY A 88 2.13 4.96 7.54
N ILE A 89 3.02 5.65 8.23
CA ILE A 89 3.08 5.71 9.69
C ILE A 89 3.19 7.16 10.14
N ALA A 90 2.71 7.43 11.34
CA ALA A 90 2.92 8.71 12.00
C ALA A 90 3.63 8.50 13.33
N LEU A 91 4.43 9.47 13.72
CA LEU A 91 5.01 9.54 15.06
C LEU A 91 3.98 10.14 16.04
N PRO A 92 4.13 9.87 17.34
CA PRO A 92 3.46 10.68 18.36
C PRO A 92 3.81 12.16 18.15
N GLN A 93 2.85 13.05 18.39
CA GLN A 93 3.10 14.50 18.33
C GLN A 93 4.18 14.90 19.34
N GLN A 94 5.25 15.49 18.85
CA GLN A 94 6.40 15.91 19.67
C GLN A 94 7.14 17.06 18.98
N LEU A 95 8.03 17.71 19.71
CA LEU A 95 8.90 18.74 19.12
C LEU A 95 9.93 18.07 18.19
N LEU A 96 10.35 18.80 17.18
CA LEU A 96 11.40 18.33 16.27
C LEU A 96 12.70 17.98 17.03
N THR A 97 13.04 18.73 18.07
CA THR A 97 14.20 18.50 18.95
C THR A 97 14.14 17.17 19.70
N ASP A 98 12.95 16.61 19.90
CA ASP A 98 12.72 15.35 20.60
C ASP A 98 12.61 14.15 19.65
N THR A 99 12.60 14.40 18.34
CA THR A 99 12.55 13.37 17.33
C THR A 99 13.93 12.71 17.18
N THR A 100 13.99 11.42 17.44
CA THR A 100 15.23 10.66 17.31
C THR A 100 15.53 10.30 15.84
N ASP A 101 16.82 10.07 15.52
CA ASP A 101 17.23 9.60 14.20
C ASP A 101 16.53 8.31 13.79
N TRP A 102 16.26 7.41 14.74
CA TRP A 102 15.54 6.17 14.47
C TRP A 102 14.10 6.44 14.04
N GLN A 103 13.40 7.32 14.75
CA GLN A 103 12.02 7.72 14.42
C GLN A 103 11.96 8.36 13.03
N TRP A 104 12.88 9.30 12.77
CA TRP A 104 13.01 9.93 11.45
C TRP A 104 13.20 8.90 10.34
N ARG A 105 14.21 8.03 10.48
CA ARG A 105 14.48 6.99 9.46
C ARG A 105 13.30 6.05 9.27
N ARG A 106 12.58 5.73 10.36
CA ARG A 106 11.42 4.83 10.26
C ARG A 106 10.28 5.45 9.47
N VAL A 107 9.97 6.73 9.68
CA VAL A 107 8.94 7.45 8.90
C VAL A 107 9.38 7.57 7.44
N MET A 108 10.57 8.08 7.20
CA MET A 108 11.09 8.23 5.83
C MET A 108 11.14 6.90 5.10
N GLY A 109 11.55 5.83 5.78
CA GLY A 109 11.60 4.48 5.20
C GLY A 109 10.23 3.97 4.75
N VAL A 110 9.17 4.21 5.53
CA VAL A 110 7.81 3.76 5.15
C VAL A 110 7.14 4.74 4.18
N ASP A 111 7.13 6.03 4.53
CA ASP A 111 6.27 7.02 3.87
C ASP A 111 6.88 7.57 2.58
N LEU A 112 8.22 7.46 2.41
CA LEU A 112 8.91 7.89 1.20
C LEU A 112 9.56 6.71 0.46
N ASP A 113 10.51 6.02 1.11
CA ASP A 113 11.27 4.95 0.45
C ASP A 113 10.36 3.78 0.06
N GLY A 114 9.37 3.44 0.90
CA GLY A 114 8.40 2.37 0.63
C GLY A 114 7.52 2.66 -0.59
N VAL A 115 7.13 3.91 -0.80
CA VAL A 115 6.44 4.34 -2.02
C VAL A 115 7.36 4.16 -3.23
N PHE A 116 8.60 4.65 -3.14
CA PHE A 116 9.59 4.52 -4.21
C PHE A 116 9.86 3.05 -4.55
N TYR A 117 10.10 2.18 -3.55
CA TYR A 117 10.41 0.77 -3.79
C TYR A 117 9.24 0.03 -4.45
N THR A 118 8.02 0.26 -3.98
CA THR A 118 6.82 -0.37 -4.54
C THR A 118 6.56 0.11 -5.97
N MET A 119 6.68 1.41 -6.23
CA MET A 119 6.56 1.98 -7.57
C MET A 119 7.63 1.43 -8.51
N ARG A 120 8.89 1.39 -8.07
CA ARG A 120 10.00 0.84 -8.86
C ARG A 120 9.77 -0.61 -9.22
N ALA A 121 9.21 -1.41 -8.31
CA ALA A 121 8.91 -2.82 -8.55
C ALA A 121 7.75 -3.02 -9.56
N VAL A 122 6.69 -2.21 -9.47
CA VAL A 122 5.52 -2.38 -10.35
C VAL A 122 5.73 -1.79 -11.76
N CYS A 123 6.53 -0.75 -11.90
CA CYS A 123 6.73 -0.07 -13.17
C CYS A 123 7.12 -0.99 -14.34
N PRO A 124 8.04 -1.96 -14.21
CA PRO A 124 8.38 -2.87 -15.31
C PRO A 124 7.19 -3.69 -15.81
N HIS A 125 6.26 -4.09 -14.91
CA HIS A 125 5.05 -4.83 -15.28
C HIS A 125 4.10 -3.95 -16.12
N MET A 126 3.88 -2.70 -15.70
CA MET A 126 3.01 -1.76 -16.38
C MET A 126 3.59 -1.27 -17.71
N VAL A 127 4.90 -0.98 -17.74
CA VAL A 127 5.59 -0.52 -18.96
C VAL A 127 5.57 -1.57 -20.07
N ARG A 128 5.85 -2.85 -19.74
CA ARG A 128 5.77 -3.94 -20.73
C ARG A 128 4.38 -4.08 -21.35
N ARG A 129 3.34 -3.78 -20.61
CA ARG A 129 1.95 -3.85 -21.05
C ARG A 129 1.44 -2.56 -21.68
N GLN A 130 2.21 -1.47 -21.58
CA GLN A 130 1.79 -0.11 -21.97
C GLN A 130 0.45 0.31 -21.30
N GLN A 131 0.22 -0.20 -20.08
CA GLN A 131 -1.01 0.01 -19.32
C GLN A 131 -0.75 -0.08 -17.83
N GLY A 132 -1.30 0.83 -17.05
CA GLY A 132 -1.25 0.84 -15.59
C GLY A 132 -1.52 2.22 -15.04
N SER A 133 -1.92 2.28 -13.77
CA SER A 133 -2.11 3.52 -13.03
C SER A 133 -1.51 3.41 -11.65
N ILE A 134 -0.85 4.46 -11.19
CA ILE A 134 -0.27 4.53 -9.85
C ILE A 134 -0.87 5.74 -9.13
N VAL A 135 -1.37 5.50 -7.92
CA VAL A 135 -1.89 6.54 -7.03
C VAL A 135 -1.09 6.51 -5.73
N THR A 136 -0.61 7.66 -5.31
CA THR A 136 0.05 7.82 -4.01
C THR A 136 -0.82 8.67 -3.09
N VAL A 137 -1.08 8.16 -1.89
CA VAL A 137 -1.82 8.90 -0.86
C VAL A 137 -0.83 9.76 -0.07
N SER A 138 -1.09 11.06 -0.06
CA SER A 138 -0.31 12.05 0.68
C SER A 138 -1.21 12.75 1.70
N SER A 139 -0.73 13.84 2.27
CA SER A 139 -1.44 14.60 3.28
C SER A 139 -1.46 16.09 2.96
N MET A 140 -2.44 16.82 3.48
CA MET A 140 -2.44 18.28 3.51
C MET A 140 -1.16 18.81 4.20
N TRP A 141 -0.60 18.08 5.13
CA TRP A 141 0.66 18.43 5.81
C TRP A 141 1.89 18.41 4.89
N GLY A 142 1.79 17.83 3.71
CA GLY A 142 2.82 17.94 2.67
C GLY A 142 2.83 19.31 1.97
N VAL A 143 1.78 20.11 2.15
CA VAL A 143 1.61 21.45 1.55
C VAL A 143 1.55 22.55 2.60
N THR A 144 1.02 22.23 3.77
CA THR A 144 0.82 23.18 4.88
C THR A 144 1.50 22.63 6.13
N GLY A 145 2.26 23.46 6.83
CA GLY A 145 2.87 23.07 8.11
C GLY A 145 1.80 22.83 9.19
N GLY A 146 2.08 21.93 10.10
CA GLY A 146 1.27 21.66 11.29
C GLY A 146 2.07 21.78 12.56
N SER A 147 1.40 22.01 13.69
CA SER A 147 2.08 22.08 14.99
C SER A 147 2.49 20.66 15.41
N CYS A 148 3.77 20.46 15.69
CA CYS A 148 4.34 19.18 16.15
C CYS A 148 4.09 17.99 15.18
N VAL A 149 4.03 18.27 13.90
CA VAL A 149 3.87 17.27 12.81
C VAL A 149 4.89 17.52 11.70
#